data_2fc9c7cd8cc211c614b9738fac073cb1
#
_entry.id   2fc9c7cd8cc211c614b9738fac073cb1
#
_cell.length_a   1.000
_cell.length_b   1.000
_cell.length_c   1.000
_cell.angle_alpha   90.00
_cell.angle_beta   90.00
_cell.angle_gamma   90.00
#
_symmetry.space_group_name_H-M   'P 1'
#
loop_
_entity.id
_entity.type
_entity.pdbx_description
1 polymer ?
#
loop_
_entity_poly.entity_id
_entity_poly.type
_entity_poly.pdbx_seq_one_letter_code
_entity_poly.pdbx_strand_id
1 'polypeptide(L)'
;MEFSLIQIFAFVIVGFFATSYGVLVGAGGGFIIGPTLMLLFDFSPRSAVGTSILCVSIASLSGAISYYRLKIVDVRSTILFSIAAMPGAILAVIGLEKIDSALFNILFAIILFLTGLYVYWSPSKSENKNLLKDFNKVNKNFWKTKREINTKAGESYKYTFIEPLATSVNVIFGFISSFFGIGGGPLRTPTLVYFFNFPVKVATATSVATMSIYTLFGSSAHFVSGNVEISAVIPTLDRKS
;
A
#
# COMPACT_ATOMS: atom_id res chain seq x y z
N MET A 1 -17.14 18.70 -12.69
CA MET A 1 -17.33 17.72 -13.80
C MET A 1 -18.61 16.96 -13.55
N GLU A 2 -19.55 16.96 -14.50
CA GLU A 2 -20.73 16.10 -14.42
C GLU A 2 -20.36 14.72 -14.97
N PHE A 3 -20.28 13.73 -14.11
CA PHE A 3 -20.03 12.36 -14.55
C PHE A 3 -21.32 11.76 -15.12
N SER A 4 -21.23 11.14 -16.28
CA SER A 4 -22.34 10.33 -16.80
C SER A 4 -22.59 9.12 -15.90
N LEU A 5 -23.82 8.62 -15.85
CA LEU A 5 -24.15 7.40 -15.08
C LEU A 5 -23.27 6.22 -15.47
N ILE A 6 -22.87 6.13 -16.74
CA ILE A 6 -22.00 5.07 -17.27
C ILE A 6 -20.58 5.21 -16.68
N GLN A 7 -20.04 6.43 -16.58
CA GLN A 7 -18.72 6.67 -15.98
C GLN A 7 -18.70 6.34 -14.49
N ILE A 8 -19.75 6.72 -13.76
CA ILE A 8 -19.91 6.39 -12.34
C ILE A 8 -19.91 4.87 -12.14
N PHE A 9 -20.71 4.15 -12.95
CA PHE A 9 -20.80 2.70 -12.87
C PHE A 9 -19.47 2.02 -13.22
N ALA A 10 -18.78 2.49 -14.26
CA ALA A 10 -17.46 2.00 -14.64
C ALA A 10 -16.43 2.22 -13.52
N PHE A 11 -16.43 3.41 -12.88
CA PHE A 11 -15.51 3.71 -11.78
C PHE A 11 -15.76 2.81 -10.56
N VAL A 12 -17.02 2.57 -10.20
CA VAL A 12 -17.37 1.66 -9.08
C VAL A 12 -16.90 0.24 -9.37
N ILE A 13 -17.11 -0.27 -10.59
CA ILE A 13 -16.65 -1.60 -10.98
C ILE A 13 -15.13 -1.69 -10.92
N VAL A 14 -14.41 -0.77 -11.58
CA VAL A 14 -12.95 -0.77 -11.60
C VAL A 14 -12.40 -0.62 -10.19
N GLY A 15 -12.93 0.31 -9.40
CA GLY A 15 -12.54 0.52 -8.02
C GLY A 15 -12.73 -0.71 -7.15
N PHE A 16 -13.87 -1.39 -7.28
CA PHE A 16 -14.17 -2.61 -6.53
C PHE A 16 -13.19 -3.74 -6.86
N PHE A 17 -12.97 -4.03 -8.15
CA PHE A 17 -12.04 -5.10 -8.56
C PHE A 17 -10.59 -4.74 -8.25
N ALA A 18 -10.17 -3.50 -8.51
CA ALA A 18 -8.81 -3.04 -8.23
C ALA A 18 -8.47 -3.12 -6.74
N THR A 19 -9.37 -2.65 -5.87
CA THR A 19 -9.15 -2.68 -4.42
C THR A 19 -9.25 -4.08 -3.85
N SER A 20 -10.21 -4.90 -4.29
CA SER A 20 -10.35 -6.28 -3.84
C SER A 20 -9.11 -7.10 -4.18
N TYR A 21 -8.68 -7.06 -5.44
CA TYR A 21 -7.45 -7.72 -5.88
C TYR A 21 -6.22 -7.15 -5.15
N GLY A 22 -6.14 -5.83 -5.04
CA GLY A 22 -5.05 -5.13 -4.39
C GLY A 22 -4.89 -5.52 -2.91
N VAL A 23 -5.99 -5.66 -2.17
CA VAL A 23 -5.96 -6.11 -0.76
C VAL A 23 -5.52 -7.57 -0.66
N LEU A 24 -5.98 -8.45 -1.55
CA LEU A 24 -5.59 -9.88 -1.56
C LEU A 24 -4.09 -10.06 -1.81
N VAL A 25 -3.50 -9.26 -2.70
CA VAL A 25 -2.06 -9.31 -3.02
C VAL A 25 -1.21 -8.48 -2.03
N GLY A 26 -1.85 -7.66 -1.20
CA GLY A 26 -1.16 -6.75 -0.29
C GLY A 26 -0.72 -5.44 -0.95
N ALA A 27 -1.30 -5.11 -2.10
CA ALA A 27 -0.95 -3.94 -2.91
C ALA A 27 -1.90 -2.73 -2.74
N GLY A 28 -3.11 -2.94 -2.20
CA GLY A 28 -4.08 -1.87 -1.92
C GLY A 28 -4.91 -1.37 -3.11
N GLY A 29 -4.51 -1.68 -4.35
CA GLY A 29 -5.28 -1.36 -5.58
C GLY A 29 -5.06 0.03 -6.17
N GLY A 30 -4.39 0.94 -5.48
CA GLY A 30 -4.14 2.32 -5.96
C GLY A 30 -3.34 2.39 -7.26
N PHE A 31 -2.47 1.42 -7.51
CA PHE A 31 -1.69 1.32 -8.75
C PHE A 31 -2.54 1.06 -10.01
N ILE A 32 -3.79 0.63 -9.85
CA ILE A 32 -4.78 0.51 -10.93
C ILE A 32 -5.67 1.76 -10.94
N ILE A 33 -6.14 2.21 -9.76
CA ILE A 33 -7.09 3.34 -9.65
C ILE A 33 -6.45 4.62 -10.18
N GLY A 34 -5.22 4.94 -9.77
CA GLY A 34 -4.54 6.18 -10.18
C GLY A 34 -4.46 6.35 -11.69
N PRO A 35 -3.85 5.41 -12.45
CA PRO A 35 -3.83 5.45 -13.91
C PRO A 35 -5.23 5.48 -14.54
N THR A 36 -6.19 4.73 -14.00
CA THR A 36 -7.56 4.71 -14.51
C THR A 36 -8.21 6.11 -14.41
N LEU A 37 -8.04 6.80 -13.28
CA LEU A 37 -8.54 8.16 -13.11
C LEU A 37 -7.92 9.15 -14.11
N MET A 38 -6.61 9.04 -14.35
CA MET A 38 -5.91 9.93 -15.27
C MET A 38 -6.24 9.63 -16.74
N LEU A 39 -6.32 8.36 -17.14
CA LEU A 39 -6.45 7.96 -18.54
C LEU A 39 -7.90 7.88 -19.04
N LEU A 40 -8.85 7.49 -18.18
CA LEU A 40 -10.25 7.28 -18.55
C LEU A 40 -11.17 8.41 -18.07
N PHE A 41 -10.75 9.16 -17.05
CA PHE A 41 -11.57 10.21 -16.45
C PHE A 41 -10.94 11.59 -16.51
N ASP A 42 -9.79 11.74 -17.19
CA ASP A 42 -9.08 13.01 -17.41
C ASP A 42 -8.75 13.78 -16.12
N PHE A 43 -8.55 13.06 -15.00
CA PHE A 43 -8.17 13.69 -13.75
C PHE A 43 -6.75 14.25 -13.82
N SER A 44 -6.56 15.42 -13.21
CA SER A 44 -5.20 15.90 -12.97
C SER A 44 -4.41 14.91 -12.10
N PRO A 45 -3.09 14.80 -12.24
CA PRO A 45 -2.29 13.91 -11.40
C PRO A 45 -2.54 14.10 -9.90
N ARG A 46 -2.71 15.34 -9.44
CA ARG A 46 -2.96 15.66 -8.03
C ARG A 46 -4.30 15.09 -7.56
N SER A 47 -5.37 15.33 -8.32
CA SER A 47 -6.70 14.81 -7.97
C SER A 47 -6.76 13.29 -8.08
N ALA A 48 -6.09 12.69 -9.07
CA ALA A 48 -6.02 11.24 -9.22
C ALA A 48 -5.30 10.57 -8.05
N VAL A 49 -4.17 11.14 -7.60
CA VAL A 49 -3.41 10.65 -6.45
C VAL A 49 -4.21 10.77 -5.16
N GLY A 50 -4.77 11.96 -4.86
CA GLY A 50 -5.55 12.18 -3.64
C GLY A 50 -6.77 11.26 -3.55
N THR A 51 -7.51 11.13 -4.65
CA THR A 51 -8.69 10.25 -4.73
C THR A 51 -8.31 8.77 -4.63
N SER A 52 -7.24 8.35 -5.30
CA SER A 52 -6.73 6.98 -5.24
C SER A 52 -6.29 6.60 -3.82
N ILE A 53 -5.53 7.45 -3.12
CA ILE A 53 -5.09 7.21 -1.73
C ILE A 53 -6.29 7.07 -0.79
N LEU A 54 -7.34 7.86 -0.99
CA LEU A 54 -8.56 7.74 -0.19
C LEU A 54 -9.25 6.38 -0.43
N CYS A 55 -9.40 5.95 -1.68
CA CYS A 55 -9.94 4.64 -2.01
C CYS A 55 -9.10 3.51 -1.40
N VAL A 56 -7.77 3.60 -1.49
CA VAL A 56 -6.84 2.65 -0.89
C VAL A 56 -6.98 2.62 0.63
N SER A 57 -7.15 3.77 1.29
CA SER A 57 -7.26 3.81 2.75
C SER A 57 -8.52 3.09 3.25
N ILE A 58 -9.65 3.28 2.59
CA ILE A 58 -10.92 2.61 2.90
C ILE A 58 -10.80 1.10 2.67
N ALA A 59 -10.28 0.70 1.51
CA ALA A 59 -10.12 -0.71 1.15
C ALA A 59 -9.12 -1.43 2.07
N SER A 60 -7.97 -0.82 2.34
CA SER A 60 -6.96 -1.39 3.22
C SER A 60 -7.43 -1.47 4.68
N LEU A 61 -8.27 -0.54 5.14
CA LEU A 61 -8.88 -0.62 6.47
C LEU A 61 -9.79 -1.85 6.59
N SER A 62 -10.65 -2.08 5.60
CA SER A 62 -11.49 -3.28 5.55
C SER A 62 -10.67 -4.57 5.53
N GLY A 63 -9.63 -4.61 4.69
CA GLY A 63 -8.69 -5.75 4.62
C GLY A 63 -7.90 -5.95 5.92
N ALA A 64 -7.43 -4.88 6.54
CA ALA A 64 -6.70 -4.92 7.81
C ALA A 64 -7.55 -5.52 8.94
N ILE A 65 -8.83 -5.12 9.05
CA ILE A 65 -9.75 -5.69 10.03
C ILE A 65 -9.92 -7.20 9.81
N SER A 66 -10.06 -7.63 8.55
CA SER A 66 -10.20 -9.06 8.20
C SER A 66 -8.94 -9.84 8.56
N TYR A 67 -7.76 -9.36 8.17
CA TYR A 67 -6.49 -10.01 8.48
C TYR A 67 -6.16 -10.01 9.98
N TYR A 68 -6.52 -8.94 10.69
CA TYR A 68 -6.37 -8.88 12.16
C TYR A 68 -7.23 -9.93 12.86
N ARG A 69 -8.48 -10.14 12.42
CA ARG A 69 -9.38 -11.18 12.95
C ARG A 69 -8.85 -12.59 12.70
N LEU A 70 -8.08 -12.80 11.62
CA LEU A 70 -7.41 -14.07 11.30
C LEU A 70 -6.11 -14.26 12.09
N LYS A 71 -5.66 -13.25 12.84
CA LYS A 71 -4.42 -13.23 13.63
C LYS A 71 -3.15 -13.50 12.79
N ILE A 72 -3.11 -13.01 11.54
CA ILE A 72 -1.95 -13.15 10.64
C ILE A 72 -1.15 -11.85 10.48
N VAL A 73 -1.55 -10.77 11.17
CA VAL A 73 -0.87 -9.47 11.16
C VAL A 73 0.21 -9.42 12.21
N ASP A 74 1.44 -9.02 11.83
CA ASP A 74 2.46 -8.61 12.80
C ASP A 74 2.16 -7.18 13.28
N VAL A 75 1.42 -7.09 14.38
CA VAL A 75 0.92 -5.81 14.93
C VAL A 75 2.07 -4.86 15.28
N ARG A 76 3.16 -5.37 15.88
CA ARG A 76 4.30 -4.52 16.24
C ARG A 76 4.98 -3.94 15.01
N SER A 77 5.26 -4.77 14.00
CA SER A 77 5.82 -4.30 12.73
C SER A 77 4.87 -3.34 12.03
N THR A 78 3.56 -3.60 12.05
CA THR A 78 2.53 -2.70 11.50
C THR A 78 2.63 -1.31 12.10
N ILE A 79 2.69 -1.18 13.43
CA ILE A 79 2.77 0.11 14.12
C ILE A 79 4.08 0.84 13.76
N LEU A 80 5.22 0.17 13.86
CA LEU A 80 6.54 0.74 13.56
C LEU A 80 6.63 1.20 12.10
N PHE A 81 6.18 0.37 11.17
CA PHE A 81 6.20 0.68 9.74
C PHE A 81 5.25 1.83 9.38
N SER A 82 4.08 1.90 10.05
CA SER A 82 3.12 3.00 9.84
C SER A 82 3.68 4.33 10.33
N ILE A 83 4.24 4.37 11.53
CA ILE A 83 4.85 5.58 12.09
C ILE A 83 6.01 6.04 11.20
N ALA A 84 6.85 5.12 10.75
CA ALA A 84 7.96 5.45 9.85
C ALA A 84 7.50 5.93 8.47
N ALA A 85 6.36 5.44 7.97
CA ALA A 85 5.82 5.85 6.67
C ALA A 85 5.19 7.26 6.69
N MET A 86 4.69 7.73 7.83
CA MET A 86 3.99 9.03 7.94
C MET A 86 4.82 10.22 7.47
N PRO A 87 6.08 10.44 7.91
CA PRO A 87 6.87 11.56 7.44
C PRO A 87 7.12 11.50 5.93
N GLY A 88 7.33 10.30 5.38
CA GLY A 88 7.43 10.11 3.93
C GLY A 88 6.15 10.52 3.20
N ALA A 89 4.99 10.13 3.74
CA ALA A 89 3.69 10.48 3.17
C ALA A 89 3.43 11.99 3.16
N ILE A 90 3.79 12.70 4.25
CA ILE A 90 3.66 14.16 4.33
C ILE A 90 4.57 14.84 3.31
N LEU A 91 5.85 14.45 3.23
CA LEU A 91 6.79 14.98 2.25
C LEU A 91 6.33 14.77 0.81
N ALA A 92 5.66 13.66 0.54
CA ALA A 92 5.09 13.34 -0.77
C ALA A 92 3.99 14.34 -1.18
N VAL A 93 3.09 14.69 -0.28
CA VAL A 93 2.02 15.68 -0.55
C VAL A 93 2.63 17.03 -0.89
N ILE A 94 3.59 17.50 -0.11
CA ILE A 94 4.30 18.76 -0.35
C ILE A 94 5.06 18.72 -1.69
N GLY A 95 5.70 17.60 -2.00
CA GLY A 95 6.43 17.40 -3.25
C GLY A 95 5.50 17.40 -4.48
N LEU A 96 4.33 16.79 -4.36
CA LEU A 96 3.34 16.69 -5.44
C LEU A 96 2.80 18.08 -5.86
N GLU A 97 2.70 19.02 -4.92
CA GLU A 97 2.26 20.39 -5.23
C GLU A 97 3.27 21.18 -6.08
N LYS A 98 4.54 20.79 -6.05
CA LYS A 98 5.63 21.50 -6.75
C LYS A 98 6.00 20.92 -8.10
N ILE A 99 5.44 19.76 -8.47
CA ILE A 99 5.77 19.06 -9.70
C ILE A 99 4.74 19.36 -10.79
N ASP A 100 5.19 19.46 -12.03
CA ASP A 100 4.30 19.56 -13.18
C ASP A 100 3.73 18.19 -13.59
N SER A 101 2.61 18.22 -14.34
CA SER A 101 1.92 16.99 -14.75
C SER A 101 2.76 16.13 -15.71
N ALA A 102 3.58 16.73 -16.56
CA ALA A 102 4.39 15.99 -17.52
C ALA A 102 5.49 15.19 -16.80
N LEU A 103 6.22 15.84 -15.90
CA LEU A 103 7.25 15.18 -15.10
C LEU A 103 6.64 14.11 -14.17
N PHE A 104 5.48 14.40 -13.57
CA PHE A 104 4.77 13.40 -12.76
C PHE A 104 4.45 12.14 -13.56
N ASN A 105 3.88 12.28 -14.76
CA ASN A 105 3.50 11.14 -15.60
C ASN A 105 4.71 10.29 -16.00
N ILE A 106 5.85 10.92 -16.32
CA ILE A 106 7.09 10.21 -16.61
C ILE A 106 7.60 9.43 -15.40
N LEU A 107 7.68 10.08 -14.24
CA LEU A 107 8.12 9.43 -13.01
C LEU A 107 7.17 8.29 -12.60
N PHE A 108 5.87 8.48 -12.79
CA PHE A 108 4.86 7.47 -12.49
C PHE A 108 5.02 6.24 -13.40
N ALA A 109 5.20 6.44 -14.70
CA ALA A 109 5.46 5.36 -15.65
C ALA A 109 6.73 4.58 -15.29
N ILE A 110 7.82 5.29 -14.94
CA ILE A 110 9.08 4.67 -14.51
C ILE A 110 8.88 3.82 -13.25
N ILE A 111 8.21 4.35 -12.21
CA ILE A 111 8.03 3.59 -10.96
C ILE A 111 7.13 2.37 -11.16
N LEU A 112 6.09 2.47 -11.98
CA LEU A 112 5.25 1.33 -12.33
C LEU A 112 6.02 0.27 -13.11
N PHE A 113 6.84 0.68 -14.09
CA PHE A 113 7.69 -0.23 -14.86
C PHE A 113 8.71 -0.94 -13.97
N LEU A 114 9.42 -0.19 -13.12
CA LEU A 114 10.39 -0.76 -12.18
C LEU A 114 9.72 -1.71 -11.16
N THR A 115 8.53 -1.36 -10.70
CA THR A 115 7.76 -2.23 -9.79
C THR A 115 7.34 -3.52 -10.48
N GLY A 116 6.87 -3.45 -11.72
CA GLY A 116 6.54 -4.62 -12.53
C GLY A 116 7.75 -5.51 -12.76
N LEU A 117 8.88 -4.92 -13.14
CA LEU A 117 10.14 -5.62 -13.36
C LEU A 117 10.66 -6.29 -12.06
N TYR A 118 10.58 -5.56 -10.94
CA TYR A 118 10.94 -6.08 -9.63
C TYR A 118 10.10 -7.31 -9.25
N VAL A 119 8.78 -7.24 -9.43
CA VAL A 119 7.88 -8.37 -9.14
C VAL A 119 8.13 -9.55 -10.09
N TYR A 120 8.37 -9.27 -11.39
CA TYR A 120 8.64 -10.30 -12.39
C TYR A 120 9.95 -11.07 -12.10
N TRP A 121 11.00 -10.37 -11.69
CA TRP A 121 12.29 -11.00 -11.38
C TRP A 121 12.38 -11.55 -9.95
N SER A 122 11.38 -11.30 -9.13
CA SER A 122 11.36 -11.80 -7.77
C SER A 122 11.18 -13.33 -7.76
N PRO A 123 12.17 -14.11 -7.29
CA PRO A 123 12.10 -15.56 -7.30
C PRO A 123 10.98 -16.04 -6.39
N SER A 124 10.20 -17.03 -6.86
CA SER A 124 9.21 -17.69 -6.02
C SER A 124 9.92 -18.37 -4.84
N LYS A 125 9.87 -17.76 -3.66
CA LYS A 125 10.41 -18.40 -2.45
C LYS A 125 9.51 -19.57 -2.05
N SER A 126 10.05 -20.78 -2.15
CA SER A 126 9.43 -21.96 -1.55
C SER A 126 9.28 -21.74 -0.05
N GLU A 127 8.05 -21.69 0.42
CA GLU A 127 7.70 -21.49 1.82
C GLU A 127 8.32 -22.59 2.72
N ASN A 128 8.98 -22.19 3.79
CA ASN A 128 9.24 -22.94 5.02
C ASN A 128 10.60 -23.60 5.30
N LYS A 129 11.36 -24.16 4.37
CA LYS A 129 12.56 -24.93 4.82
C LYS A 129 13.75 -24.07 5.25
N ASN A 130 13.94 -22.90 4.64
CA ASN A 130 15.08 -22.02 4.97
C ASN A 130 14.79 -21.08 6.14
N LEU A 131 13.55 -20.67 6.33
CA LEU A 131 13.14 -19.74 7.40
C LEU A 131 13.33 -20.36 8.79
N LEU A 132 13.05 -21.66 8.96
CA LEU A 132 13.25 -22.39 10.22
C LEU A 132 14.74 -22.59 10.56
N LYS A 133 15.59 -22.80 9.56
CA LYS A 133 17.05 -22.90 9.77
C LYS A 133 17.64 -21.57 10.24
N ASP A 134 17.23 -20.48 9.63
CA ASP A 134 17.66 -19.13 10.01
C ASP A 134 17.13 -18.73 11.40
N PHE A 135 15.87 -19.09 11.71
CA PHE A 135 15.27 -18.83 13.02
C PHE A 135 16.07 -19.49 14.17
N ASN A 136 16.50 -20.73 13.98
CA ASN A 136 17.27 -21.47 14.99
C ASN A 136 18.73 -21.01 15.11
N LYS A 137 19.32 -20.48 14.02
CA LYS A 137 20.74 -20.08 13.96
C LYS A 137 21.01 -18.66 14.50
N VAL A 138 19.97 -17.82 14.64
CA VAL A 138 20.11 -16.43 15.11
C VAL A 138 20.22 -16.39 16.64
N ASN A 139 21.43 -16.65 17.18
CA ASN A 139 21.64 -16.60 18.63
C ASN A 139 22.41 -15.35 19.12
N LYS A 140 22.93 -14.47 18.27
CA LYS A 140 23.80 -13.35 18.73
C LYS A 140 23.82 -12.05 17.92
N ASN A 141 22.93 -11.82 16.93
CA ASN A 141 22.92 -10.52 16.26
C ASN A 141 21.91 -9.57 16.91
N PHE A 142 22.40 -8.54 17.58
CA PHE A 142 21.64 -7.49 18.27
C PHE A 142 20.56 -6.80 17.38
N TRP A 143 20.77 -6.82 16.06
CA TRP A 143 19.88 -6.18 15.08
C TRP A 143 18.80 -7.11 14.51
N LYS A 144 18.88 -8.43 14.74
CA LYS A 144 17.91 -9.40 14.21
C LYS A 144 16.81 -9.68 15.23
N THR A 145 15.59 -9.35 14.85
CA THR A 145 14.40 -9.61 15.66
C THR A 145 13.74 -10.92 15.23
N LYS A 146 13.43 -11.78 16.20
CA LYS A 146 12.65 -13.01 16.00
C LYS A 146 11.16 -12.70 16.16
N ARG A 147 10.33 -13.24 15.29
CA ARG A 147 8.87 -13.15 15.36
C ARG A 147 8.24 -14.53 15.21
N GLU A 148 7.20 -14.73 15.97
CA GLU A 148 6.32 -15.89 15.88
C GLU A 148 4.88 -15.41 15.86
N ILE A 149 4.13 -15.77 14.82
CA ILE A 149 2.74 -15.41 14.61
C ILE A 149 1.92 -16.69 14.61
N ASN A 150 1.02 -16.82 15.56
CA ASN A 150 0.09 -17.94 15.66
C ASN A 150 -1.26 -17.51 15.10
N THR A 151 -1.67 -18.14 14.01
CA THR A 151 -2.90 -17.82 13.31
C THR A 151 -4.13 -18.43 14.00
N LYS A 152 -5.31 -17.91 13.68
CA LYS A 152 -6.57 -18.50 14.16
C LYS A 152 -6.79 -19.94 13.65
N ALA A 153 -6.19 -20.31 12.51
CA ALA A 153 -6.26 -21.64 11.91
C ALA A 153 -5.27 -22.63 12.55
N GLY A 154 -4.47 -22.24 13.57
CA GLY A 154 -3.49 -23.10 14.22
C GLY A 154 -2.14 -23.16 13.50
N GLU A 155 -1.94 -22.43 12.39
CA GLU A 155 -0.65 -22.33 11.72
C GLU A 155 0.29 -21.41 12.54
N SER A 156 1.57 -21.77 12.67
CA SER A 156 2.61 -20.94 13.30
C SER A 156 3.65 -20.52 12.29
N TYR A 157 3.83 -19.20 12.12
CA TYR A 157 4.83 -18.60 11.23
C TYR A 157 6.00 -18.06 12.05
N LYS A 158 7.20 -18.60 11.83
CA LYS A 158 8.44 -18.20 12.49
C LYS A 158 9.39 -17.58 11.47
N TYR A 159 9.85 -16.35 11.72
CA TYR A 159 10.76 -15.65 10.83
C TYR A 159 11.67 -14.70 11.61
N THR A 160 12.74 -14.25 10.94
CA THR A 160 13.72 -13.32 11.51
C THR A 160 14.06 -12.24 10.50
N PHE A 161 14.13 -11.00 10.96
CA PHE A 161 14.47 -9.87 10.11
C PHE A 161 15.20 -8.78 10.90
N ILE A 162 15.76 -7.80 10.18
CA ILE A 162 16.41 -6.64 10.77
C ILE A 162 15.35 -5.55 10.93
N GLU A 163 14.76 -5.43 12.14
CA GLU A 163 13.62 -4.54 12.42
C GLU A 163 13.95 -3.06 12.15
N PRO A 164 15.12 -2.50 12.56
CA PRO A 164 15.42 -1.09 12.27
C PRO A 164 15.50 -0.79 10.77
N LEU A 165 16.14 -1.69 9.99
CA LEU A 165 16.27 -1.52 8.54
C LEU A 165 14.91 -1.62 7.86
N ALA A 166 14.09 -2.61 8.23
CA ALA A 166 12.75 -2.77 7.69
C ALA A 166 11.89 -1.55 8.01
N THR A 167 12.02 -0.98 9.22
CA THR A 167 11.31 0.23 9.63
C THR A 167 11.76 1.45 8.83
N SER A 168 13.06 1.68 8.66
CA SER A 168 13.60 2.83 7.93
C SER A 168 13.17 2.85 6.45
N VAL A 169 13.16 1.69 5.79
CA VAL A 169 12.71 1.59 4.39
C VAL A 169 11.25 2.01 4.22
N ASN A 170 10.43 1.92 5.28
CA ASN A 170 9.03 2.35 5.21
C ASN A 170 8.85 3.87 5.07
N VAL A 171 9.83 4.71 5.40
CA VAL A 171 9.83 6.15 5.08
C VAL A 171 9.75 6.33 3.56
N ILE A 172 10.57 5.59 2.81
CA ILE A 172 10.58 5.62 1.34
C ILE A 172 9.27 5.08 0.77
N PHE A 173 8.76 3.99 1.32
CA PHE A 173 7.47 3.45 0.87
C PHE A 173 6.31 4.39 1.16
N GLY A 174 6.33 5.10 2.29
CA GLY A 174 5.35 6.15 2.59
C GLY A 174 5.40 7.29 1.58
N PHE A 175 6.61 7.74 1.22
CA PHE A 175 6.80 8.77 0.19
C PHE A 175 6.28 8.31 -1.18
N ILE A 176 6.78 7.19 -1.70
CA ILE A 176 6.37 6.65 -3.02
C ILE A 176 4.84 6.42 -3.06
N SER A 177 4.30 5.85 -1.99
CA SER A 177 2.88 5.57 -1.88
C SER A 177 2.01 6.82 -2.02
N SER A 178 2.30 7.86 -1.22
CA SER A 178 1.50 9.08 -1.19
C SER A 178 1.78 9.99 -2.38
N PHE A 179 3.00 9.95 -2.94
CA PHE A 179 3.35 10.74 -4.10
C PHE A 179 2.65 10.25 -5.38
N PHE A 180 2.58 8.93 -5.56
CA PHE A 180 2.00 8.33 -6.76
C PHE A 180 0.57 7.78 -6.56
N GLY A 181 0.03 7.80 -5.36
CA GLY A 181 -1.31 7.27 -5.11
C GLY A 181 -1.43 5.74 -5.16
N ILE A 182 -0.31 5.01 -5.16
CA ILE A 182 -0.31 3.54 -5.37
C ILE A 182 -0.54 2.71 -4.11
N GLY A 183 -0.56 3.33 -2.93
CA GLY A 183 -0.75 2.62 -1.67
C GLY A 183 0.50 1.94 -1.10
N GLY A 184 1.63 1.92 -1.83
CA GLY A 184 2.93 1.38 -1.38
C GLY A 184 3.02 -0.13 -1.24
N GLY A 185 1.91 -0.85 -1.27
CA GLY A 185 1.86 -2.30 -1.13
C GLY A 185 2.58 -3.07 -2.23
N PRO A 186 2.52 -2.67 -3.52
CA PRO A 186 3.21 -3.36 -4.60
C PRO A 186 4.72 -3.47 -4.39
N LEU A 187 5.33 -2.49 -3.73
CA LEU A 187 6.74 -2.51 -3.37
C LEU A 187 6.99 -3.15 -2.00
N ARG A 188 6.14 -2.82 -0.99
CA ARG A 188 6.33 -3.28 0.39
C ARG A 188 6.18 -4.79 0.51
N THR A 189 5.11 -5.38 -0.01
CA THR A 189 4.85 -6.82 0.15
C THR A 189 6.00 -7.67 -0.38
N PRO A 190 6.49 -7.53 -1.63
CA PRO A 190 7.64 -8.30 -2.09
C PRO A 190 8.92 -7.97 -1.31
N THR A 191 9.13 -6.71 -0.90
CA THR A 191 10.31 -6.36 -0.08
C THR A 191 10.29 -7.07 1.27
N LEU A 192 9.14 -7.16 1.94
CA LEU A 192 9.01 -7.91 3.18
C LEU A 192 9.31 -9.41 2.97
N VAL A 193 8.84 -9.98 1.87
CA VAL A 193 9.07 -11.41 1.56
C VAL A 193 10.52 -11.69 1.20
N TYR A 194 11.10 -10.92 0.29
CA TYR A 194 12.41 -11.25 -0.29
C TYR A 194 13.60 -10.74 0.52
N PHE A 195 13.51 -9.51 1.04
CA PHE A 195 14.62 -8.92 1.79
C PHE A 195 14.51 -9.16 3.31
N PHE A 196 13.29 -9.20 3.83
CA PHE A 196 13.08 -9.33 5.28
C PHE A 196 12.56 -10.70 5.71
N ASN A 197 12.49 -11.67 4.80
CA ASN A 197 12.13 -13.06 5.08
C ASN A 197 10.76 -13.26 5.76
N PHE A 198 9.82 -12.35 5.54
CA PHE A 198 8.46 -12.56 6.00
C PHE A 198 7.79 -13.70 5.22
N PRO A 199 7.01 -14.58 5.87
CA PRO A 199 6.10 -15.48 5.16
C PRO A 199 5.10 -14.67 4.32
N VAL A 200 4.77 -15.13 3.12
CA VAL A 200 3.94 -14.38 2.16
C VAL A 200 2.63 -13.92 2.79
N LYS A 201 1.90 -14.81 3.47
CA LYS A 201 0.63 -14.48 4.13
C LYS A 201 0.78 -13.37 5.18
N VAL A 202 1.86 -13.44 6.01
CA VAL A 202 2.14 -12.43 7.04
C VAL A 202 2.59 -11.11 6.42
N ALA A 203 3.42 -11.15 5.36
CA ALA A 203 3.86 -9.97 4.62
C ALA A 203 2.68 -9.20 4.02
N THR A 204 1.79 -9.92 3.33
CA THR A 204 0.55 -9.36 2.75
C THR A 204 -0.33 -8.72 3.81
N ALA A 205 -0.64 -9.45 4.88
CA ALA A 205 -1.50 -8.96 5.96
C ALA A 205 -0.88 -7.75 6.68
N THR A 206 0.42 -7.80 7.00
CA THR A 206 1.14 -6.70 7.64
C THR A 206 1.26 -5.49 6.72
N SER A 207 1.47 -5.69 5.42
CA SER A 207 1.49 -4.61 4.42
C SER A 207 0.13 -3.89 4.35
N VAL A 208 -0.98 -4.63 4.24
CA VAL A 208 -2.34 -4.06 4.21
C VAL A 208 -2.66 -3.33 5.51
N ALA A 209 -2.33 -3.92 6.66
CA ALA A 209 -2.54 -3.28 7.96
C ALA A 209 -1.70 -2.01 8.13
N THR A 210 -0.46 -2.00 7.65
CA THR A 210 0.39 -0.79 7.63
C THR A 210 -0.22 0.28 6.72
N MET A 211 -0.67 -0.10 5.52
CA MET A 211 -1.33 0.83 4.59
C MET A 211 -2.56 1.46 5.23
N SER A 212 -3.42 0.69 5.89
CA SER A 212 -4.64 1.23 6.49
C SER A 212 -4.39 2.38 7.47
N ILE A 213 -3.26 2.37 8.17
CA ILE A 213 -2.90 3.41 9.13
C ILE A 213 -2.32 4.64 8.43
N TYR A 214 -1.21 4.50 7.68
CA TYR A 214 -0.53 5.68 7.14
C TYR A 214 -1.25 6.31 5.95
N THR A 215 -2.04 5.53 5.15
CA THR A 215 -2.81 6.12 4.06
C THR A 215 -4.01 6.92 4.55
N LEU A 216 -4.55 6.65 5.74
CA LEU A 216 -5.50 7.55 6.40
C LEU A 216 -4.88 8.93 6.66
N PHE A 217 -3.64 8.98 7.16
CA PHE A 217 -2.92 10.24 7.31
C PHE A 217 -2.61 10.90 5.96
N GLY A 218 -2.14 10.12 4.99
CA GLY A 218 -1.88 10.58 3.63
C GLY A 218 -3.14 11.14 2.96
N SER A 219 -4.27 10.44 3.03
CA SER A 219 -5.54 10.91 2.47
C SER A 219 -6.06 12.17 3.17
N SER A 220 -5.90 12.28 4.49
CA SER A 220 -6.24 13.48 5.23
C SER A 220 -5.38 14.68 4.79
N ALA A 221 -4.08 14.48 4.59
CA ALA A 221 -3.18 15.52 4.08
C ALA A 221 -3.57 15.95 2.65
N HIS A 222 -3.85 15.00 1.75
CA HIS A 222 -4.33 15.30 0.40
C HIS A 222 -5.70 15.98 0.39
N PHE A 223 -6.57 15.66 1.35
CA PHE A 223 -7.87 16.31 1.51
C PHE A 223 -7.71 17.79 1.92
N VAL A 224 -6.84 18.07 2.88
CA VAL A 224 -6.53 19.44 3.33
C VAL A 224 -5.90 20.26 2.19
N SER A 225 -5.06 19.63 1.36
CA SER A 225 -4.44 20.27 0.19
C SER A 225 -5.41 20.41 -1.02
N GLY A 226 -6.67 20.00 -0.90
CA GLY A 226 -7.65 20.10 -2.00
C GLY A 226 -7.41 19.13 -3.15
N ASN A 227 -6.62 18.08 -2.95
CA ASN A 227 -6.28 17.10 -3.98
C ASN A 227 -7.28 15.93 -4.09
N VAL A 228 -8.38 15.95 -3.32
CA VAL A 228 -9.37 14.86 -3.32
C VAL A 228 -10.66 15.30 -4.01
N GLU A 229 -11.03 14.61 -5.08
CA GLU A 229 -12.32 14.78 -5.75
C GLU A 229 -13.38 13.91 -5.06
N ILE A 230 -14.17 14.53 -4.17
CA ILE A 230 -15.21 13.82 -3.40
C ILE A 230 -16.31 13.29 -4.33
N SER A 231 -16.64 14.00 -5.41
CA SER A 231 -17.61 13.59 -6.42
C SER A 231 -17.29 12.25 -7.08
N ALA A 232 -16.02 11.88 -7.16
CA ALA A 232 -15.59 10.57 -7.65
C ALA A 232 -15.68 9.47 -6.59
N VAL A 233 -15.59 9.82 -5.31
CA VAL A 233 -15.64 8.85 -4.19
C VAL A 233 -17.08 8.53 -3.79
N ILE A 234 -17.97 9.54 -3.85
CA ILE A 234 -19.39 9.41 -3.48
C ILE A 234 -20.25 10.02 -4.61
N PRO A 235 -20.56 9.24 -5.65
CA PRO A 235 -21.31 9.73 -6.81
C PRO A 235 -22.73 10.25 -6.50
N THR A 236 -23.20 10.09 -5.26
CA THR A 236 -24.59 10.40 -4.87
C THR A 236 -24.77 11.74 -4.19
N LEU A 237 -23.70 12.48 -3.85
CA LEU A 237 -23.82 13.72 -3.09
C LEU A 237 -24.06 14.97 -3.91
N ASP A 238 -23.83 14.95 -5.23
CA ASP A 238 -23.93 16.14 -6.09
C ASP A 238 -25.24 16.24 -6.89
N ARG A 239 -26.33 15.68 -6.36
CA ARG A 239 -27.67 15.77 -6.96
C ARG A 239 -28.52 16.94 -6.44
N LYS A 240 -27.90 18.01 -5.89
CA LYS A 240 -28.61 19.21 -5.45
C LYS A 240 -27.87 20.48 -5.84
N SER A 241 -27.99 20.88 -7.08
CA SER A 241 -28.05 22.30 -7.51
C SER A 241 -28.62 22.36 -8.89
#